data_b8c234a2341766ca5a71b32990f0ab44
#
_entry.id   b8c234a2341766ca5a71b32990f0ab44
#
_cell.length_a   1.000
_cell.length_b   1.000
_cell.length_c   1.000
_cell.angle_alpha   90.00
_cell.angle_beta   90.00
_cell.angle_gamma   90.00
#
_symmetry.space_group_name_H-M   'P 1'
#
loop_
_entity.id
_entity.type
_entity.pdbx_description
1 polymer ?
#
loop_
_entity_poly.entity_id
_entity_poly.type
_entity_poly.pdbx_seq_one_letter_code
_entity_poly.pdbx_strand_id
1 'polypeptide(L)'
;LKRIGIISDTHGTFDEPLREFLKDVDEIWHAGDIGSLETADRIAAFKPLRAVTGNVDGGLIRRAYTDFLAFDCEGVRVLMTHIGGYPRHYDPRALARIHQVEPRLFVCGHSHILRVMYDPIYSLLAVNPGAAGNYGIHKVRTAIRLVIDGEEMRDMEVGEWPRSSL
;
A
#
# COMPACT_ATOMS: atom_id res chain seq x y z
N LEU A 1 15.27 -7.90 -10.05
CA LEU A 1 15.03 -6.57 -9.48
C LEU A 1 13.65 -6.07 -9.88
N LYS A 2 12.90 -5.57 -8.91
CA LYS A 2 11.58 -4.99 -9.12
C LYS A 2 11.51 -3.60 -8.48
N ARG A 3 10.97 -2.65 -9.23
CA ARG A 3 10.64 -1.32 -8.73
C ARG A 3 9.16 -1.30 -8.37
N ILE A 4 8.86 -0.99 -7.12
CA ILE A 4 7.51 -1.09 -6.57
C ILE A 4 7.01 0.28 -6.16
N GLY A 5 5.79 0.61 -6.55
CA GLY A 5 5.05 1.75 -6.02
C GLY A 5 4.04 1.28 -4.99
N ILE A 6 4.00 1.90 -3.83
CA ILE A 6 3.06 1.55 -2.75
C ILE A 6 2.18 2.76 -2.47
N ILE A 7 0.88 2.59 -2.63
CA ILE A 7 -0.12 3.63 -2.38
C ILE A 7 -1.28 3.07 -1.56
N SER A 8 -2.04 3.94 -0.94
CA SER A 8 -3.23 3.57 -0.18
C SER A 8 -4.19 4.75 -0.11
N ASP A 9 -5.45 4.45 0.22
CA ASP A 9 -6.43 5.47 0.56
C ASP A 9 -6.54 6.54 -0.53
N THR A 10 -6.66 6.10 -1.77
CA THR A 10 -6.82 6.99 -2.93
C THR A 10 -8.22 7.59 -3.00
N HIS A 11 -9.24 6.86 -2.53
CA HIS A 11 -10.64 7.32 -2.52
C HIS A 11 -11.06 7.96 -3.85
N GLY A 12 -10.72 7.32 -4.96
CA GLY A 12 -11.07 7.78 -6.29
C GLY A 12 -10.03 8.65 -6.97
N THR A 13 -8.95 9.04 -6.31
CA THR A 13 -7.91 9.91 -6.85
C THR A 13 -6.79 9.09 -7.47
N PHE A 14 -6.57 9.24 -8.78
CA PHE A 14 -5.39 8.73 -9.46
C PHE A 14 -5.01 9.76 -10.53
N ASP A 15 -4.36 10.82 -10.11
CA ASP A 15 -4.10 12.03 -10.87
C ASP A 15 -2.66 12.12 -11.39
N GLU A 16 -2.35 13.22 -12.05
CA GLU A 16 -1.05 13.42 -12.68
C GLU A 16 0.13 13.33 -11.72
N PRO A 17 0.10 13.94 -10.49
CA PRO A 17 1.21 13.79 -9.57
C PRO A 17 1.51 12.34 -9.20
N LEU A 18 0.48 11.52 -8.98
CA LEU A 18 0.66 10.09 -8.70
C LEU A 18 1.23 9.36 -9.90
N ARG A 19 0.69 9.61 -11.11
CA ARG A 19 1.20 8.97 -12.32
C ARG A 19 2.66 9.33 -12.59
N GLU A 20 3.03 10.59 -12.41
CA GLU A 20 4.41 11.02 -12.60
C GLU A 20 5.35 10.34 -11.61
N PHE A 21 4.96 10.25 -10.33
CA PHE A 21 5.76 9.58 -9.31
C PHE A 21 5.92 8.08 -9.59
N LEU A 22 4.89 7.44 -10.14
CA LEU A 22 4.84 6.00 -10.35
C LEU A 22 5.21 5.56 -11.78
N LYS A 23 5.65 6.48 -12.62
CA LYS A 23 5.86 6.18 -14.05
C LYS A 23 6.92 5.11 -14.32
N ASP A 24 7.93 4.98 -13.47
CA ASP A 24 9.06 4.06 -13.67
C ASP A 24 8.98 2.79 -12.82
N VAL A 25 7.89 2.59 -12.08
CA VAL A 25 7.74 1.36 -11.29
C VAL A 25 7.29 0.21 -12.19
N ASP A 26 7.63 -1.01 -11.77
CA ASP A 26 7.23 -2.23 -12.49
C ASP A 26 5.81 -2.66 -12.11
N GLU A 27 5.41 -2.43 -10.87
CA GLU A 27 4.07 -2.71 -10.41
C GLU A 27 3.67 -1.79 -9.25
N ILE A 28 2.36 -1.66 -9.05
CA ILE A 28 1.77 -0.85 -7.98
C ILE A 28 1.07 -1.77 -6.98
N TRP A 29 1.31 -1.54 -5.70
CA TRP A 29 0.59 -2.19 -4.61
C TRP A 29 -0.30 -1.17 -3.92
N HIS A 30 -1.59 -1.48 -3.83
CA HIS A 30 -2.59 -0.59 -3.23
C HIS A 30 -3.16 -1.24 -1.97
N ALA A 31 -3.00 -0.56 -0.84
CA ALA A 31 -3.36 -1.11 0.48
C ALA A 31 -4.81 -0.80 0.89
N GLY A 32 -5.71 -0.52 -0.06
CA GLY A 32 -7.15 -0.43 0.20
C GLY A 32 -7.71 0.99 0.26
N ASP A 33 -9.03 1.07 0.33
CA ASP A 33 -9.81 2.30 0.18
C ASP A 33 -9.53 2.97 -1.17
N ILE A 34 -9.75 2.16 -2.22
CA ILE A 34 -9.49 2.56 -3.61
C ILE A 34 -10.51 3.61 -4.05
N GLY A 35 -11.76 3.41 -3.70
CA GLY A 35 -12.86 4.32 -3.98
C GLY A 35 -13.88 3.74 -4.95
N SER A 36 -13.44 3.26 -6.11
CA SER A 36 -14.33 2.65 -7.10
C SER A 36 -13.57 1.63 -7.94
N LEU A 37 -14.32 0.72 -8.57
CA LEU A 37 -13.72 -0.23 -9.52
C LEU A 37 -13.09 0.51 -10.71
N GLU A 38 -13.70 1.60 -11.15
CA GLU A 38 -13.14 2.45 -12.20
C GLU A 38 -11.74 2.96 -11.83
N THR A 39 -11.55 3.40 -10.60
CA THR A 39 -10.24 3.86 -10.12
C THR A 39 -9.23 2.71 -10.15
N ALA A 40 -9.62 1.54 -9.65
CA ALA A 40 -8.77 0.35 -9.70
C ALA A 40 -8.38 -0.01 -11.14
N ASP A 41 -9.34 0.04 -12.05
CA ASP A 41 -9.09 -0.26 -13.47
C ASP A 41 -8.14 0.76 -14.11
N ARG A 42 -8.26 2.02 -13.76
CA ARG A 42 -7.34 3.08 -14.24
C ARG A 42 -5.92 2.82 -13.75
N ILE A 43 -5.74 2.45 -12.50
CA ILE A 43 -4.44 2.12 -11.95
C ILE A 43 -3.87 0.87 -12.64
N ALA A 44 -4.69 -0.18 -12.79
CA ALA A 44 -4.29 -1.43 -13.43
C ALA A 44 -3.93 -1.24 -14.91
N ALA A 45 -4.57 -0.30 -15.59
CA ALA A 45 -4.22 0.04 -16.97
C ALA A 45 -2.88 0.78 -17.06
N PHE A 46 -2.49 1.47 -16.01
CA PHE A 46 -1.23 2.21 -15.96
C PHE A 46 -0.05 1.31 -15.64
N LYS A 47 -0.15 0.45 -14.62
CA LYS A 47 0.87 -0.53 -14.21
C LYS A 47 0.18 -1.78 -13.66
N PRO A 48 0.83 -2.95 -13.72
CA PRO A 48 0.31 -4.12 -13.01
C PRO A 48 -0.02 -3.80 -11.57
N LEU A 49 -1.21 -4.17 -11.14
CA LEU A 49 -1.75 -3.80 -9.83
C LEU A 49 -1.96 -5.03 -8.95
N ARG A 50 -1.46 -4.96 -7.72
CA ARG A 50 -1.87 -5.84 -6.61
C ARG A 50 -2.59 -4.95 -5.61
N ALA A 51 -3.79 -5.34 -5.20
CA ALA A 51 -4.59 -4.50 -4.31
C ALA A 51 -5.37 -5.34 -3.32
N VAL A 52 -5.67 -4.73 -2.17
CA VAL A 52 -6.60 -5.26 -1.18
C VAL A 52 -7.77 -4.29 -1.04
N THR A 53 -8.89 -4.78 -0.49
CA THR A 53 -10.05 -3.94 -0.22
C THR A 53 -9.89 -3.24 1.12
N GLY A 54 -10.33 -1.99 1.17
CA GLY A 54 -10.41 -1.22 2.42
C GLY A 54 -11.81 -1.25 3.02
N ASN A 55 -11.94 -0.67 4.20
CA ASN A 55 -13.21 -0.69 4.94
C ASN A 55 -14.33 0.09 4.26
N VAL A 56 -14.02 1.04 3.38
CA VAL A 56 -15.06 1.80 2.64
C VAL A 56 -15.28 1.26 1.22
N ASP A 57 -14.52 0.28 0.78
CA ASP A 57 -14.67 -0.27 -0.57
C ASP A 57 -15.93 -1.12 -0.67
N GLY A 58 -16.70 -0.89 -1.73
CA GLY A 58 -18.00 -1.52 -1.95
C GLY A 58 -17.94 -2.86 -2.68
N GLY A 59 -19.13 -3.37 -3.04
CA GLY A 59 -19.31 -4.72 -3.56
C GLY A 59 -18.55 -5.05 -4.83
N LEU A 60 -18.44 -4.13 -5.79
CA LEU A 60 -17.73 -4.39 -7.04
C LEU A 60 -16.23 -4.56 -6.81
N ILE A 61 -15.64 -3.75 -5.95
CA ILE A 61 -14.23 -3.87 -5.59
C ILE A 61 -14.02 -5.17 -4.82
N ARG A 62 -14.89 -5.51 -3.89
CA ARG A 62 -14.79 -6.72 -3.07
C ARG A 62 -14.93 -8.01 -3.88
N ARG A 63 -15.56 -7.95 -5.05
CA ARG A 63 -15.62 -9.09 -5.97
C ARG A 63 -14.34 -9.26 -6.77
N ALA A 64 -13.63 -8.17 -7.03
CA ALA A 64 -12.40 -8.18 -7.84
C ALA A 64 -11.13 -8.37 -7.00
N TYR A 65 -11.13 -7.97 -5.73
CA TYR A 65 -9.96 -7.98 -4.86
C TYR A 65 -10.31 -8.57 -3.50
N THR A 66 -9.29 -9.10 -2.81
CA THR A 66 -9.44 -9.68 -1.47
C THR A 66 -9.10 -8.65 -0.39
N ASP A 67 -9.44 -8.95 0.87
CA ASP A 67 -9.13 -8.06 1.98
C ASP A 67 -7.70 -8.22 2.51
N PHE A 68 -6.98 -9.23 2.04
CA PHE A 68 -5.54 -9.34 2.27
C PHE A 68 -4.88 -10.11 1.13
N LEU A 69 -3.57 -9.90 0.97
CA LEU A 69 -2.74 -10.65 0.04
C LEU A 69 -1.45 -11.09 0.73
N ALA A 70 -1.06 -12.33 0.50
CA ALA A 70 0.25 -12.83 0.88
C ALA A 70 0.92 -13.34 -0.40
N PHE A 71 2.10 -12.83 -0.71
CA PHE A 71 2.79 -13.19 -1.95
C PHE A 71 4.30 -12.98 -1.82
N ASP A 72 5.05 -13.56 -2.73
CA ASP A 72 6.48 -13.33 -2.81
C ASP A 72 6.77 -12.35 -3.94
N CYS A 73 7.61 -11.35 -3.65
CA CYS A 73 8.17 -10.44 -4.64
C CYS A 73 9.68 -10.62 -4.58
N GLU A 74 10.28 -11.13 -5.65
CA GLU A 74 11.67 -11.58 -5.59
C GLU A 74 11.85 -12.57 -4.42
N GLY A 75 12.86 -12.41 -3.61
CA GLY A 75 13.09 -13.23 -2.41
C GLY A 75 12.41 -12.70 -1.14
N VAL A 76 11.46 -11.77 -1.26
CA VAL A 76 10.79 -11.12 -0.12
C VAL A 76 9.35 -11.58 0.00
N ARG A 77 9.00 -12.19 1.15
CA ARG A 77 7.61 -12.52 1.48
C ARG A 77 6.88 -11.27 1.92
N VAL A 78 5.77 -10.96 1.26
CA VAL A 78 4.96 -9.77 1.48
C VAL A 78 3.58 -10.14 2.01
N LEU A 79 3.11 -9.40 3.01
CA LEU A 79 1.72 -9.43 3.46
C LEU A 79 1.17 -8.03 3.34
N MET A 80 0.01 -7.91 2.71
CA MET A 80 -0.69 -6.62 2.57
C MET A 80 -2.12 -6.74 3.05
N THR A 81 -2.57 -5.79 3.85
CA THR A 81 -3.95 -5.65 4.32
C THR A 81 -4.24 -4.17 4.56
N HIS A 82 -5.52 -3.78 4.59
CA HIS A 82 -5.86 -2.36 4.76
C HIS A 82 -5.64 -1.89 6.20
N ILE A 83 -6.25 -2.58 7.16
CA ILE A 83 -6.17 -2.19 8.58
C ILE A 83 -5.11 -3.07 9.24
N GLY A 84 -3.93 -2.48 9.48
CA GLY A 84 -2.78 -3.23 9.97
C GLY A 84 -2.26 -2.79 11.32
N GLY A 85 -2.38 -1.53 11.66
CA GLY A 85 -1.69 -0.97 12.81
C GLY A 85 -0.21 -0.78 12.51
N TYR A 86 0.63 -0.97 13.52
CA TYR A 86 2.08 -0.78 13.40
C TYR A 86 2.78 -1.58 14.50
N PRO A 87 4.11 -1.73 14.45
CA PRO A 87 4.85 -2.52 15.45
C PRO A 87 4.48 -2.16 16.89
N ARG A 88 4.18 -3.19 17.69
CA ARG A 88 3.67 -3.15 19.07
C ARG A 88 2.19 -2.77 19.19
N HIS A 89 1.56 -2.35 18.10
CA HIS A 89 0.16 -1.92 18.07
C HIS A 89 -0.57 -2.46 16.83
N TYR A 90 -0.26 -3.70 16.45
CA TYR A 90 -0.92 -4.31 15.30
C TYR A 90 -2.41 -4.52 15.56
N ASP A 91 -3.21 -4.36 14.52
CA ASP A 91 -4.58 -4.83 14.53
C ASP A 91 -4.58 -6.36 14.80
N PRO A 92 -5.47 -6.87 15.65
CA PRO A 92 -5.46 -8.30 16.00
C PRO A 92 -5.57 -9.26 14.81
N ARG A 93 -6.37 -8.91 13.79
CA ARG A 93 -6.50 -9.74 12.58
C ARG A 93 -5.21 -9.72 11.76
N ALA A 94 -4.59 -8.55 11.66
CA ALA A 94 -3.32 -8.41 10.97
C ALA A 94 -2.24 -9.22 11.68
N LEU A 95 -2.19 -9.15 13.00
CA LEU A 95 -1.21 -9.90 13.80
C LEU A 95 -1.36 -11.41 13.60
N ALA A 96 -2.59 -11.91 13.56
CA ALA A 96 -2.85 -13.34 13.30
C ALA A 96 -2.28 -13.75 11.93
N ARG A 97 -2.44 -12.90 10.92
CA ARG A 97 -1.90 -13.16 9.57
C ARG A 97 -0.36 -13.06 9.53
N ILE A 98 0.21 -12.12 10.28
CA ILE A 98 1.67 -12.02 10.43
C ILE A 98 2.24 -13.33 10.99
N HIS A 99 1.59 -13.92 12.00
CA HIS A 99 2.02 -15.20 12.57
C HIS A 99 1.93 -16.35 11.56
N GLN A 100 0.92 -16.34 10.70
CA GLN A 100 0.72 -17.38 9.70
C GLN A 100 1.66 -17.25 8.51
N VAL A 101 1.87 -16.03 8.03
CA VAL A 101 2.58 -15.73 6.78
C VAL A 101 4.09 -15.56 7.00
N GLU A 102 4.46 -15.04 8.16
CA GLU A 102 5.84 -14.68 8.47
C GLU A 102 6.47 -13.78 7.40
N PRO A 103 5.84 -12.60 7.12
CA PRO A 103 6.35 -11.73 6.06
C PRO A 103 7.62 -11.02 6.48
N ARG A 104 8.43 -10.64 5.50
CA ARG A 104 9.53 -9.71 5.70
C ARG A 104 9.14 -8.26 5.39
N LEU A 105 8.06 -8.07 4.64
CA LEU A 105 7.48 -6.77 4.35
C LEU A 105 5.99 -6.82 4.63
N PHE A 106 5.53 -5.94 5.52
CA PHE A 106 4.12 -5.82 5.86
C PHE A 106 3.62 -4.44 5.44
N VAL A 107 2.62 -4.42 4.57
CA VAL A 107 2.07 -3.19 3.97
C VAL A 107 0.63 -3.01 4.42
N CYS A 108 0.29 -1.83 4.92
CA CYS A 108 -1.09 -1.48 5.29
C CYS A 108 -1.37 0.00 5.00
N GLY A 109 -2.62 0.42 5.25
CA GLY A 109 -3.08 1.80 5.07
C GLY A 109 -3.97 2.23 6.22
N HIS A 110 -5.14 2.77 5.91
CA HIS A 110 -6.21 3.15 6.82
C HIS A 110 -5.96 4.40 7.68
N SER A 111 -4.82 4.48 8.36
CA SER A 111 -4.54 5.59 9.27
C SER A 111 -4.29 6.93 8.56
N HIS A 112 -3.99 6.90 7.27
CA HIS A 112 -3.54 8.05 6.48
C HIS A 112 -2.20 8.63 6.96
N ILE A 113 -1.46 7.90 7.80
CA ILE A 113 -0.18 8.34 8.36
C ILE A 113 0.95 7.55 7.72
N LEU A 114 1.85 8.26 7.04
CA LEU A 114 3.08 7.69 6.52
C LEU A 114 3.91 7.13 7.67
N ARG A 115 4.25 5.84 7.59
CA ARG A 115 5.04 5.19 8.63
C ARG A 115 5.88 4.07 8.06
N VAL A 116 7.17 4.09 8.34
CA VAL A 116 8.10 3.02 7.97
C VAL A 116 8.87 2.64 9.21
N MET A 117 8.68 1.41 9.69
CA MET A 117 9.29 0.93 10.93
C MET A 117 9.73 -0.52 10.79
N TYR A 118 10.95 -0.81 11.22
CA TYR A 118 11.39 -2.19 11.34
C TYR A 118 10.93 -2.78 12.68
N ASP A 119 10.35 -3.98 12.62
CA ASP A 119 9.95 -4.73 13.80
C ASP A 119 10.91 -5.89 14.05
N PRO A 120 11.78 -5.79 15.07
CA PRO A 120 12.73 -6.86 15.36
C PRO A 120 12.07 -8.11 15.97
N ILE A 121 10.88 -7.98 16.55
CA ILE A 121 10.17 -9.12 17.14
C ILE A 121 9.74 -10.10 16.06
N TYR A 122 9.22 -9.60 14.94
CA TYR A 122 8.74 -10.41 13.83
C TYR A 122 9.66 -10.37 12.61
N SER A 123 10.79 -9.67 12.71
CA SER A 123 11.78 -9.55 11.63
C SER A 123 11.14 -9.06 10.32
N LEU A 124 10.33 -8.02 10.42
CA LEU A 124 9.65 -7.44 9.26
C LEU A 124 9.82 -5.93 9.19
N LEU A 125 9.74 -5.40 7.98
CA LEU A 125 9.60 -3.97 7.74
C LEU A 125 8.11 -3.66 7.59
N ALA A 126 7.58 -2.80 8.47
CA ALA A 126 6.19 -2.37 8.41
C ALA A 126 6.10 -1.04 7.67
N VAL A 127 5.28 -0.99 6.63
CA VAL A 127 5.16 0.17 5.75
C VAL A 127 3.70 0.58 5.62
N ASN A 128 3.41 1.84 5.92
CA ASN A 128 2.15 2.49 5.59
C ASN A 128 2.50 3.70 4.72
N PRO A 129 2.05 3.74 3.46
CA PRO A 129 2.43 4.81 2.55
C PRO A 129 1.71 6.13 2.83
N GLY A 130 0.82 6.17 3.81
CA GLY A 130 -0.07 7.30 4.03
C GLY A 130 -1.19 7.34 3.00
N ALA A 131 -1.96 8.41 2.98
CA ALA A 131 -3.04 8.57 2.02
C ALA A 131 -2.54 9.23 0.74
N ALA A 132 -2.75 8.57 -0.40
CA ALA A 132 -2.37 9.12 -1.70
C ALA A 132 -3.47 10.01 -2.30
N GLY A 133 -4.68 9.96 -1.76
CA GLY A 133 -5.82 10.73 -2.23
C GLY A 133 -6.07 12.02 -1.46
N ASN A 134 -7.16 12.68 -1.83
CA ASN A 134 -7.55 13.97 -1.26
C ASN A 134 -8.56 13.87 -0.12
N TYR A 135 -9.10 12.68 0.14
CA TYR A 135 -10.14 12.47 1.14
C TYR A 135 -9.53 12.09 2.49
N GLY A 136 -9.93 12.80 3.55
CA GLY A 136 -9.53 12.51 4.92
C GLY A 136 -9.04 13.74 5.66
N ILE A 137 -8.44 13.52 6.82
CA ILE A 137 -7.95 14.59 7.69
C ILE A 137 -6.45 14.87 7.54
N HIS A 138 -5.76 14.08 6.72
CA HIS A 138 -4.34 14.28 6.46
C HIS A 138 -4.11 15.60 5.71
N LYS A 139 -2.97 16.23 5.97
CA LYS A 139 -2.61 17.51 5.34
C LYS A 139 -1.80 17.33 4.07
N VAL A 140 -1.06 16.23 3.98
CA VAL A 140 -0.14 15.94 2.89
C VAL A 140 -0.47 14.58 2.31
N ARG A 141 -0.56 14.50 0.99
CA ARG A 141 -0.69 13.25 0.26
C ARG A 141 0.69 12.61 0.14
N THR A 142 0.77 11.30 0.35
CA THR A 142 2.03 10.58 0.27
C THR A 142 1.92 9.29 -0.52
N ALA A 143 3.05 8.85 -1.06
CA ALA A 143 3.22 7.56 -1.70
C ALA A 143 4.67 7.12 -1.54
N ILE A 144 4.93 5.83 -1.73
CA ILE A 144 6.26 5.26 -1.56
C ILE A 144 6.67 4.54 -2.84
N ARG A 145 7.95 4.64 -3.19
CA ARG A 145 8.61 3.75 -4.15
C ARG A 145 9.77 3.07 -3.46
N LEU A 146 9.99 1.79 -3.79
CA LEU A 146 11.19 1.09 -3.33
C LEU A 146 11.62 0.06 -4.38
N VAL A 147 12.86 -0.40 -4.22
CA VAL A 147 13.43 -1.48 -5.04
C VAL A 147 13.50 -2.73 -4.19
N ILE A 148 13.03 -3.85 -4.75
CA ILE A 148 13.24 -5.19 -4.18
C ILE A 148 14.12 -5.95 -5.15
N ASP A 149 15.28 -6.39 -4.65
CA ASP A 149 16.29 -7.08 -5.45
C ASP A 149 16.77 -8.32 -4.68
N GLY A 150 16.32 -9.51 -5.13
CA GLY A 150 16.52 -10.72 -4.36
C GLY A 150 15.83 -10.60 -3.00
N GLU A 151 16.60 -10.70 -1.93
CA GLU A 151 16.10 -10.54 -0.56
C GLU A 151 16.29 -9.13 -0.02
N GLU A 152 16.86 -8.22 -0.80
CA GLU A 152 17.16 -6.86 -0.39
C GLU A 152 16.02 -5.91 -0.74
N MET A 153 15.67 -5.06 0.23
CA MET A 153 14.77 -3.94 0.04
C MET A 153 15.59 -2.66 0.20
N ARG A 154 15.61 -1.80 -0.83
CA ARG A 154 16.46 -0.62 -0.83
C ARG A 154 15.85 0.54 -1.61
N ASP A 155 16.51 1.67 -1.57
CA ASP A 155 16.20 2.86 -2.38
C ASP A 155 14.76 3.32 -2.17
N MET A 156 14.31 3.33 -0.91
CA MET A 156 12.98 3.82 -0.58
C MET A 156 12.92 5.33 -0.74
N GLU A 157 11.91 5.77 -1.47
CA GLU A 157 11.64 7.18 -1.70
C GLU A 157 10.20 7.50 -1.34
N VAL A 158 9.96 8.69 -0.80
CA VAL A 158 8.62 9.17 -0.45
C VAL A 158 8.28 10.34 -1.37
N GLY A 159 7.10 10.24 -2.01
CA GLY A 159 6.51 11.36 -2.73
C GLY A 159 5.54 12.10 -1.82
N GLU A 160 5.52 13.43 -1.88
CA GLU A 160 4.64 14.25 -1.08
C GLU A 160 3.99 15.32 -1.95
N TRP A 161 2.69 15.53 -1.77
CA TRP A 161 1.93 16.56 -2.45
C TRP A 161 0.94 17.20 -1.49
N PRO A 162 0.62 18.50 -1.66
CA PRO A 162 -0.46 19.08 -0.87
C PRO A 162 -1.79 18.43 -1.22
N ARG A 163 -2.66 18.29 -0.23
CA ARG A 163 -4.03 17.84 -0.49
C ARG A 163 -4.78 18.97 -1.19
N SER A 164 -5.54 18.61 -2.25
CA SER A 164 -6.35 19.59 -2.94
C SER A 164 -7.44 20.14 -2.01
N SER A 165 -7.56 21.45 -1.95
CA SER A 165 -8.70 22.09 -1.29
C SER A 165 -9.86 22.11 -2.28
N LEU A 166 -10.96 21.51 -1.86
CA LEU A 166 -12.20 21.53 -2.63
C LEU A 166 -13.16 22.54 -2.03
#